data_e61f274bfcc64a9f064f46e3e84b4a75
#
_entry.id   e61f274bfcc64a9f064f46e3e84b4a75
#
_cell.length_a   1.000
_cell.length_b   1.000
_cell.length_c   1.000
_cell.angle_alpha   90.00
_cell.angle_beta   90.00
_cell.angle_gamma   90.00
#
_symmetry.space_group_name_H-M   'P 1'
#
loop_
_entity.id
_entity.type
_entity.pdbx_description
1 polymer ?
#
loop_
_entity_poly.entity_id
_entity_poly.type
_entity_poly.pdbx_seq_one_letter_code
_entity_poly.pdbx_strand_id
1 'polypeptide(L)'
;MIGDMPQSDDTAGGSETTEDPSSRQTQALGFWDRLKWAFFGGGLPQMDSSEFSRPEGEETIPGIWNLRQLRVEDVMVPKADIKSVPVTITKEDLVHVFRDTGLTRLPVYNRTLDTPLGFVHLKDLALKHGFNGAGGRLALKSMLRPLLFVPPSMPIGILLTKMQADRIHMALVIDEYGGTDG
;
A
#
# COMPACT_ATOMS: atom_id res chain seq x y z
N MET A 1 -48.54 6.09 52.42
CA MET A 1 -49.57 5.05 52.10
C MET A 1 -48.79 4.08 51.22
N ILE A 2 -48.18 3.08 51.84
CA ILE A 2 -48.75 1.79 52.20
C ILE A 2 -49.10 0.99 50.98
N GLY A 3 -48.42 -0.12 50.84
CA GLY A 3 -48.84 -1.40 50.35
C GLY A 3 -47.96 -1.92 49.22
N ASP A 4 -47.29 -2.88 49.27
CA ASP A 4 -47.17 -4.17 49.98
C ASP A 4 -46.76 -5.22 48.92
N MET A 5 -45.73 -5.94 49.22
CA MET A 5 -45.40 -7.21 48.57
C MET A 5 -46.43 -8.28 48.91
N PRO A 6 -46.50 -9.40 48.17
CA PRO A 6 -45.79 -10.57 48.66
C PRO A 6 -45.19 -11.50 47.62
N GLN A 7 -44.23 -12.25 48.16
CA GLN A 7 -43.59 -13.50 47.75
C GLN A 7 -44.54 -14.66 47.49
N SER A 8 -44.02 -15.62 46.73
CA SER A 8 -43.95 -17.09 47.00
C SER A 8 -43.58 -17.80 45.69
N ASP A 9 -42.53 -18.48 45.63
CA ASP A 9 -42.11 -19.83 46.03
C ASP A 9 -42.34 -20.96 45.01
N ASP A 10 -41.23 -21.66 44.82
CA ASP A 10 -41.06 -23.11 44.54
C ASP A 10 -41.38 -23.68 43.14
N THR A 11 -40.57 -24.40 42.49
CA THR A 11 -39.84 -25.66 42.76
C THR A 11 -39.09 -26.18 41.52
N ALA A 12 -37.88 -26.59 41.74
CA ALA A 12 -37.17 -27.77 41.32
C ALA A 12 -37.42 -28.42 39.94
N GLY A 13 -36.29 -28.70 39.23
CA GLY A 13 -36.25 -29.66 38.17
C GLY A 13 -34.84 -29.70 37.52
N GLY A 14 -33.93 -30.50 38.07
CA GLY A 14 -32.60 -30.71 37.52
C GLY A 14 -32.61 -31.56 36.26
N SER A 15 -31.72 -31.29 35.39
CA SER A 15 -31.14 -32.28 34.50
C SER A 15 -29.70 -31.85 34.15
N GLU A 16 -28.76 -32.53 34.76
CA GLU A 16 -27.36 -32.58 34.37
C GLU A 16 -27.27 -33.02 32.91
N THR A 17 -26.70 -32.20 32.07
CA THR A 17 -26.16 -32.64 30.76
C THR A 17 -24.67 -32.31 30.77
N THR A 18 -23.89 -33.36 30.87
CA THR A 18 -22.44 -33.41 30.71
C THR A 18 -22.04 -32.77 29.40
N GLU A 19 -21.41 -31.61 29.45
CA GLU A 19 -20.74 -31.01 28.31
C GLU A 19 -19.31 -31.59 28.17
N ASP A 20 -19.09 -32.20 27.02
CA ASP A 20 -17.83 -32.74 26.53
C ASP A 20 -16.81 -31.60 26.29
N PRO A 21 -15.60 -31.58 26.89
CA PRO A 21 -14.61 -30.55 26.68
C PRO A 21 -13.72 -30.84 25.48
N SER A 22 -14.24 -30.82 24.24
CA SER A 22 -13.42 -30.98 23.03
C SER A 22 -13.77 -30.04 21.87
N SER A 23 -14.15 -28.82 22.17
CA SER A 23 -14.13 -27.76 21.12
C SER A 23 -12.83 -26.97 21.22
N ARG A 24 -11.78 -27.48 20.54
CA ARG A 24 -10.54 -26.74 20.30
C ARG A 24 -10.87 -25.49 19.48
N GLN A 25 -10.92 -24.36 20.14
CA GLN A 25 -10.87 -23.04 19.49
C GLN A 25 -9.54 -22.93 18.73
N THR A 26 -9.56 -23.12 17.45
CA THR A 26 -8.51 -22.63 16.55
C THR A 26 -8.59 -21.11 16.55
N GLN A 27 -7.86 -20.47 17.45
CA GLN A 27 -7.61 -19.02 17.37
C GLN A 27 -6.84 -18.77 16.08
N ALA A 28 -7.53 -18.18 15.10
CA ALA A 28 -6.90 -17.66 13.91
C ALA A 28 -5.93 -16.55 14.33
N LEU A 29 -4.65 -16.84 14.23
CA LEU A 29 -3.57 -15.87 14.46
C LEU A 29 -3.81 -14.64 13.57
N GLY A 30 -3.88 -13.47 14.18
CA GLY A 30 -4.11 -12.21 13.49
C GLY A 30 -3.02 -11.94 12.44
N PHE A 31 -3.38 -11.20 11.40
CA PHE A 31 -2.48 -10.81 10.31
C PHE A 31 -1.11 -10.28 10.80
N TRP A 32 -1.09 -9.54 11.91
CA TRP A 32 0.12 -8.98 12.53
C TRP A 32 1.03 -10.02 13.19
N ASP A 33 0.48 -11.11 13.70
CA ASP A 33 1.28 -12.20 14.28
C ASP A 33 1.96 -13.02 13.17
N ARG A 34 1.29 -13.19 12.03
CA ARG A 34 1.89 -13.83 10.84
C ARG A 34 3.02 -13.00 10.24
N LEU A 35 2.90 -11.66 10.30
CA LEU A 35 3.94 -10.76 9.80
C LEU A 35 5.18 -10.76 10.71
N LYS A 36 5.02 -10.82 12.02
CA LYS A 36 6.12 -10.94 12.97
C LYS A 36 6.91 -12.24 12.79
N TRP A 37 6.23 -13.36 12.51
CA TRP A 37 6.88 -14.65 12.27
C TRP A 37 7.76 -14.66 11.01
N ALA A 38 7.39 -13.93 9.99
CA ALA A 38 8.17 -13.81 8.75
C ALA A 38 9.47 -12.99 8.93
N PHE A 39 9.53 -12.12 9.93
CA PHE A 39 10.68 -11.21 10.15
C PHE A 39 11.65 -11.63 11.25
N PHE A 40 11.26 -12.50 12.19
CA PHE A 40 12.10 -12.89 13.35
C PHE A 40 12.57 -14.36 13.30
N GLY A 41 12.99 -14.86 12.17
CA GLY A 41 13.93 -15.98 12.05
C GLY A 41 13.62 -17.26 12.84
N GLY A 42 12.36 -17.58 13.11
CA GLY A 42 11.94 -18.89 13.60
C GLY A 42 11.80 -19.86 12.44
N GLY A 43 12.54 -20.98 12.48
CA GLY A 43 12.56 -21.99 11.42
C GLY A 43 11.16 -22.38 10.94
N LEU A 44 10.98 -22.40 9.63
CA LEU A 44 9.74 -22.81 8.97
C LEU A 44 9.37 -24.24 9.40
N PRO A 45 8.14 -24.50 9.84
CA PRO A 45 7.66 -25.87 9.91
C PRO A 45 7.71 -26.46 8.51
N GLN A 46 8.32 -27.65 8.40
CA GLN A 46 8.39 -28.43 7.18
C GLN A 46 6.95 -28.79 6.79
N MET A 47 6.35 -28.05 5.88
CA MET A 47 5.06 -28.39 5.27
C MET A 47 5.33 -29.42 4.17
N ASP A 48 4.73 -30.57 4.37
CA ASP A 48 4.72 -31.66 3.39
C ASP A 48 4.14 -31.15 2.06
N SER A 49 4.89 -31.34 0.98
CA SER A 49 4.58 -30.80 -0.35
C SER A 49 3.44 -31.53 -1.07
N SER A 50 2.74 -32.47 -0.39
CA SER A 50 1.73 -33.33 -0.99
C SER A 50 0.27 -32.83 -0.89
N GLU A 51 -0.02 -31.71 -0.18
CA GLU A 51 -1.40 -31.22 0.01
C GLU A 51 -1.78 -29.96 -0.79
N PHE A 52 -0.95 -29.50 -1.71
CA PHE A 52 -1.35 -28.41 -2.60
C PHE A 52 -1.98 -28.95 -3.89
N SER A 53 -3.14 -29.59 -3.76
CA SER A 53 -4.02 -29.80 -4.89
C SER A 53 -4.58 -28.46 -5.35
N ARG A 54 -4.20 -28.06 -6.55
CA ARG A 54 -4.64 -26.85 -7.25
C ARG A 54 -6.16 -26.93 -7.47
N PRO A 55 -6.98 -25.99 -6.98
CA PRO A 55 -8.37 -25.92 -7.42
C PRO A 55 -8.39 -25.46 -8.89
N GLU A 56 -8.88 -26.31 -9.75
CA GLU A 56 -9.17 -25.98 -11.15
C GLU A 56 -10.41 -25.08 -11.17
N GLY A 57 -10.24 -23.80 -11.58
CA GLY A 57 -11.37 -22.93 -11.93
C GLY A 57 -11.44 -21.54 -11.32
N GLU A 58 -10.44 -21.05 -10.56
CA GLU A 58 -10.41 -19.65 -10.15
C GLU A 58 -9.53 -18.83 -11.10
N GLU A 59 -10.08 -17.73 -11.63
CA GLU A 59 -9.31 -16.68 -12.28
C GLU A 59 -8.16 -16.30 -11.35
N THR A 60 -6.97 -16.68 -11.72
CA THR A 60 -5.77 -16.56 -10.89
C THR A 60 -5.44 -15.07 -10.79
N ILE A 61 -5.87 -14.43 -9.70
CA ILE A 61 -5.18 -13.23 -9.24
C ILE A 61 -3.71 -13.64 -9.15
N PRO A 62 -2.80 -12.99 -9.88
CA PRO A 62 -1.41 -13.38 -9.88
C PRO A 62 -0.91 -13.34 -8.44
N GLY A 63 -0.78 -14.49 -7.83
CA GLY A 63 -0.28 -14.60 -6.47
C GLY A 63 1.15 -14.09 -6.38
N ILE A 64 1.65 -13.89 -5.17
CA ILE A 64 3.03 -13.44 -4.85
C ILE A 64 4.10 -14.21 -5.67
N TRP A 65 3.81 -15.42 -6.10
CA TRP A 65 4.68 -16.23 -6.96
C TRP A 65 4.93 -15.62 -8.33
N ASN A 66 3.97 -14.91 -8.92
CA ASN A 66 4.13 -14.25 -10.20
C ASN A 66 4.96 -12.96 -10.11
N LEU A 67 5.02 -12.34 -8.93
CA LEU A 67 5.88 -11.15 -8.70
C LEU A 67 7.36 -11.45 -8.90
N ARG A 68 7.80 -12.69 -8.79
CA ARG A 68 9.19 -13.09 -9.06
C ARG A 68 9.53 -13.14 -10.54
N GLN A 69 8.53 -13.30 -11.40
CA GLN A 69 8.69 -13.41 -12.84
C GLN A 69 8.45 -12.08 -13.55
N LEU A 70 7.61 -11.21 -12.96
CA LEU A 70 7.29 -9.90 -13.53
C LEU A 70 8.47 -8.93 -13.41
N ARG A 71 8.66 -8.17 -14.48
CA ARG A 71 9.62 -7.07 -14.57
C ARG A 71 8.90 -5.73 -14.45
N VAL A 72 9.67 -4.68 -14.24
CA VAL A 72 9.15 -3.31 -14.17
C VAL A 72 8.44 -2.93 -15.47
N GLU A 73 8.99 -3.31 -16.62
CA GLU A 73 8.41 -3.08 -17.95
C GLU A 73 7.00 -3.65 -18.13
N ASP A 74 6.65 -4.74 -17.42
CA ASP A 74 5.34 -5.39 -17.53
C ASP A 74 4.23 -4.58 -16.82
N VAL A 75 4.58 -3.67 -15.92
CA VAL A 75 3.63 -2.94 -15.06
C VAL A 75 3.81 -1.42 -15.08
N MET A 76 4.84 -0.91 -15.73
CA MET A 76 5.10 0.52 -15.77
C MET A 76 4.00 1.25 -16.57
N VAL A 77 3.79 2.51 -16.22
CA VAL A 77 3.00 3.44 -17.04
C VAL A 77 3.92 4.01 -18.11
N PRO A 78 3.64 3.84 -19.41
CA PRO A 78 4.48 4.36 -20.48
C PRO A 78 4.66 5.89 -20.36
N LYS A 79 5.81 6.40 -20.78
CA LYS A 79 6.15 7.85 -20.74
C LYS A 79 5.05 8.75 -21.28
N ALA A 80 4.37 8.35 -22.35
CA ALA A 80 3.31 9.13 -22.96
C ALA A 80 2.10 9.36 -22.05
N ASP A 81 1.86 8.45 -21.11
CA ASP A 81 0.70 8.47 -20.21
C ASP A 81 1.03 9.06 -18.84
N ILE A 82 2.31 9.32 -18.56
CA ILE A 82 2.74 9.88 -17.27
C ILE A 82 2.18 11.30 -17.10
N LYS A 83 1.39 11.50 -16.07
CA LYS A 83 0.96 12.83 -15.63
C LYS A 83 2.07 13.44 -14.77
N SER A 84 2.74 14.45 -15.30
CA SER A 84 3.87 15.13 -14.66
C SER A 84 3.76 16.64 -14.82
N VAL A 85 4.51 17.41 -14.03
CA VAL A 85 4.44 18.86 -14.03
C VAL A 85 5.83 19.50 -14.08
N PRO A 86 5.99 20.65 -14.75
CA PRO A 86 7.25 21.38 -14.75
C PRO A 86 7.50 22.03 -13.37
N VAL A 87 8.75 22.18 -13.00
CA VAL A 87 9.14 22.83 -11.72
C VAL A 87 8.71 24.30 -11.64
N THR A 88 8.39 24.91 -12.77
CA THR A 88 7.94 26.32 -12.89
C THR A 88 6.42 26.49 -12.77
N ILE A 89 5.67 25.41 -12.58
CA ILE A 89 4.22 25.42 -12.48
C ILE A 89 3.75 26.37 -11.37
N THR A 90 2.63 27.06 -11.59
CA THR A 90 2.00 27.89 -10.55
C THR A 90 1.29 27.00 -9.52
N LYS A 91 0.95 27.58 -8.35
CA LYS A 91 0.20 26.84 -7.33
C LYS A 91 -1.20 26.48 -7.82
N GLU A 92 -1.84 27.42 -8.47
CA GLU A 92 -3.20 27.31 -9.02
C GLU A 92 -3.26 26.18 -10.04
N ASP A 93 -2.34 26.18 -11.00
CA ASP A 93 -2.27 25.14 -12.04
C ASP A 93 -1.94 23.77 -11.43
N LEU A 94 -1.05 23.70 -10.45
CA LEU A 94 -0.71 22.46 -9.76
C LEU A 94 -1.94 21.86 -9.05
N VAL A 95 -2.75 22.71 -8.39
CA VAL A 95 -4.01 22.29 -7.76
C VAL A 95 -5.00 21.77 -8.82
N HIS A 96 -5.09 22.45 -9.98
CA HIS A 96 -5.92 21.98 -11.08
C HIS A 96 -5.48 20.61 -11.59
N VAL A 97 -4.19 20.40 -11.83
CA VAL A 97 -3.68 19.09 -12.27
C VAL A 97 -4.02 18.00 -11.26
N PHE A 98 -3.85 18.23 -9.96
CA PHE A 98 -4.22 17.25 -8.95
C PHE A 98 -5.72 16.94 -8.94
N ARG A 99 -6.56 17.96 -9.12
CA ARG A 99 -8.03 17.82 -9.17
C ARG A 99 -8.48 17.04 -10.39
N ASP A 100 -7.94 17.38 -11.55
CA ASP A 100 -8.36 16.80 -12.83
C ASP A 100 -7.88 15.36 -12.99
N THR A 101 -6.69 15.06 -12.47
CA THR A 101 -6.12 13.71 -12.57
C THR A 101 -6.55 12.77 -11.46
N GLY A 102 -6.97 13.29 -10.30
CA GLY A 102 -7.25 12.51 -9.09
C GLY A 102 -6.01 11.83 -8.48
N LEU A 103 -4.82 12.11 -9.00
CA LEU A 103 -3.57 11.52 -8.51
C LEU A 103 -3.13 12.19 -7.21
N THR A 104 -2.42 11.47 -6.37
CA THR A 104 -1.86 12.01 -5.12
C THR A 104 -0.37 12.36 -5.20
N ARG A 105 0.30 11.92 -6.27
CA ARG A 105 1.74 12.13 -6.52
C ARG A 105 1.94 12.46 -7.98
N LEU A 106 2.74 13.48 -8.25
CA LEU A 106 3.07 13.90 -9.61
C LEU A 106 4.59 14.06 -9.73
N PRO A 107 5.24 13.41 -10.69
CA PRO A 107 6.63 13.69 -11.04
C PRO A 107 6.81 15.15 -11.40
N VAL A 108 7.92 15.74 -10.96
CA VAL A 108 8.29 17.12 -11.26
C VAL A 108 9.59 17.11 -12.05
N TYR A 109 9.61 17.81 -13.16
CA TYR A 109 10.74 17.84 -14.07
C TYR A 109 11.24 19.26 -14.37
N ASN A 110 12.48 19.34 -14.89
CA ASN A 110 13.04 20.57 -15.41
C ASN A 110 13.15 20.46 -16.94
N ARG A 111 12.42 21.30 -17.68
CA ARG A 111 12.29 21.33 -19.14
C ARG A 111 11.56 20.13 -19.75
N THR A 112 12.07 18.91 -19.56
CA THR A 112 11.49 17.67 -20.07
C THR A 112 11.43 16.62 -18.97
N LEU A 113 10.61 15.60 -19.15
CA LEU A 113 10.50 14.47 -18.20
C LEU A 113 11.79 13.66 -18.10
N ASP A 114 12.71 13.79 -19.05
CA ASP A 114 14.04 13.17 -19.00
C ASP A 114 14.99 13.86 -17.99
N THR A 115 14.57 14.99 -17.42
CA THR A 115 15.29 15.67 -16.33
C THR A 115 14.41 15.76 -15.08
N PRO A 116 14.04 14.62 -14.47
CA PRO A 116 13.19 14.59 -13.30
C PRO A 116 13.95 15.10 -12.08
N LEU A 117 13.26 15.90 -11.25
CA LEU A 117 13.83 16.49 -10.03
C LEU A 117 13.34 15.80 -8.76
N GLY A 118 12.22 15.09 -8.83
CA GLY A 118 11.55 14.49 -7.69
C GLY A 118 10.05 14.38 -7.97
N PHE A 119 9.27 14.12 -6.95
CA PHE A 119 7.81 14.18 -7.07
C PHE A 119 7.21 15.07 -5.98
N VAL A 120 6.08 15.70 -6.29
CA VAL A 120 5.27 16.45 -5.34
C VAL A 120 4.12 15.57 -4.84
N HIS A 121 3.86 15.64 -3.54
CA HIS A 121 2.75 14.92 -2.92
C HIS A 121 1.62 15.89 -2.57
N LEU A 122 0.37 15.57 -2.96
CA LEU A 122 -0.81 16.39 -2.67
C LEU A 122 -0.94 16.74 -1.18
N LYS A 123 -0.62 15.81 -0.28
CA LYS A 123 -0.64 16.04 1.16
C LYS A 123 0.31 17.19 1.58
N ASP A 124 1.51 17.23 1.01
CA ASP A 124 2.48 18.27 1.39
C ASP A 124 2.02 19.64 0.88
N LEU A 125 1.44 19.69 -0.31
CA LEU A 125 0.81 20.90 -0.85
C LEU A 125 -0.33 21.37 0.05
N ALA A 126 -1.23 20.47 0.44
CA ALA A 126 -2.38 20.78 1.30
C ALA A 126 -1.94 21.29 2.68
N LEU A 127 -0.95 20.64 3.32
CA LEU A 127 -0.45 21.05 4.62
C LEU A 127 0.26 22.41 4.59
N LYS A 128 1.01 22.71 3.53
CA LYS A 128 1.75 23.98 3.43
C LYS A 128 0.92 25.14 2.92
N HIS A 129 -0.04 24.89 2.04
CA HIS A 129 -0.77 25.95 1.33
C HIS A 129 -2.30 25.84 1.40
N GLY A 130 -2.87 24.73 1.91
CA GLY A 130 -4.30 24.48 1.90
C GLY A 130 -5.02 24.90 3.19
N PHE A 131 -4.44 24.59 4.35
CA PHE A 131 -5.17 24.72 5.62
C PHE A 131 -4.89 26.03 6.37
N ASN A 132 -3.77 26.70 6.12
CA ASN A 132 -3.36 27.86 6.90
C ASN A 132 -3.60 29.21 6.22
N GLY A 133 -4.25 29.25 5.06
CA GLY A 133 -4.56 30.51 4.35
C GLY A 133 -3.35 31.41 4.01
N ALA A 134 -2.16 30.99 4.40
CA ALA A 134 -0.92 31.71 4.13
C ALA A 134 -0.56 31.54 2.64
N GLY A 135 -1.14 32.35 1.79
CA GLY A 135 -0.88 32.43 0.34
C GLY A 135 0.54 32.84 -0.01
N GLY A 136 1.54 32.21 0.60
CA GLY A 136 2.93 32.39 0.22
C GLY A 136 3.23 31.82 -1.17
N ARG A 137 4.27 32.35 -1.81
CA ARG A 137 4.77 31.85 -3.09
C ARG A 137 5.07 30.36 -3.00
N LEU A 138 4.61 29.58 -3.99
CA LEU A 138 4.90 28.17 -4.08
C LEU A 138 6.40 27.90 -4.21
N ALA A 139 7.01 27.35 -3.17
CA ALA A 139 8.40 26.89 -3.21
C ALA A 139 8.45 25.40 -3.57
N LEU A 140 8.04 25.04 -4.79
CA LEU A 140 7.88 23.65 -5.21
C LEU A 140 9.14 22.81 -4.97
N LYS A 141 10.32 23.35 -5.28
CA LYS A 141 11.61 22.66 -5.07
C LYS A 141 11.83 22.20 -3.61
N SER A 142 11.37 22.96 -2.62
CA SER A 142 11.53 22.61 -1.20
C SER A 142 10.53 21.54 -0.72
N MET A 143 9.60 21.14 -1.57
CA MET A 143 8.55 20.15 -1.29
C MET A 143 8.78 18.85 -2.03
N LEU A 144 9.79 18.79 -2.89
CA LEU A 144 10.06 17.61 -3.68
C LEU A 144 10.54 16.46 -2.78
N ARG A 145 9.98 15.30 -3.03
CA ARG A 145 10.43 14.04 -2.45
C ARG A 145 11.28 13.28 -3.47
N PRO A 146 12.22 12.47 -3.01
CA PRO A 146 13.10 11.72 -3.90
C PRO A 146 12.34 10.68 -4.71
N LEU A 147 12.86 10.41 -5.93
CA LEU A 147 12.43 9.33 -6.81
C LEU A 147 13.46 8.21 -6.78
N LEU A 148 13.00 6.98 -6.99
CA LEU A 148 13.87 5.88 -7.40
C LEU A 148 14.03 5.91 -8.92
N PHE A 149 15.22 5.55 -9.40
CA PHE A 149 15.49 5.33 -10.81
C PHE A 149 15.83 3.86 -11.02
N VAL A 150 15.13 3.22 -11.94
CA VAL A 150 15.24 1.77 -12.16
C VAL A 150 15.19 1.44 -13.65
N PRO A 151 15.91 0.40 -14.10
CA PRO A 151 15.82 -0.07 -15.47
C PRO A 151 14.52 -0.87 -15.69
N PRO A 152 13.99 -0.95 -16.93
CA PRO A 152 12.79 -1.69 -17.26
C PRO A 152 12.91 -3.19 -16.96
N SER A 153 14.11 -3.74 -17.10
CA SER A 153 14.41 -5.17 -16.88
C SER A 153 14.45 -5.59 -15.41
N MET A 154 14.33 -4.65 -14.45
CA MET A 154 14.41 -4.97 -13.01
C MET A 154 13.23 -5.84 -12.57
N PRO A 155 13.47 -6.95 -11.83
CA PRO A 155 12.40 -7.73 -11.23
C PRO A 155 11.58 -6.91 -10.22
N ILE A 156 10.25 -7.03 -10.28
CA ILE A 156 9.32 -6.29 -9.39
C ILE A 156 9.62 -6.54 -7.90
N GLY A 157 9.97 -7.77 -7.54
CA GLY A 157 10.31 -8.11 -6.16
C GLY A 157 11.50 -7.30 -5.62
N ILE A 158 12.51 -7.06 -6.47
CA ILE A 158 13.68 -6.24 -6.12
C ILE A 158 13.27 -4.77 -6.00
N LEU A 159 12.45 -4.25 -6.93
CA LEU A 159 11.92 -2.90 -6.85
C LEU A 159 11.15 -2.67 -5.55
N LEU A 160 10.23 -3.56 -5.20
CA LEU A 160 9.42 -3.45 -3.98
C LEU A 160 10.29 -3.45 -2.72
N THR A 161 11.29 -4.33 -2.66
CA THR A 161 12.25 -4.38 -1.54
C THR A 161 12.99 -3.04 -1.40
N LYS A 162 13.44 -2.48 -2.52
CA LYS A 162 14.13 -1.19 -2.55
C LYS A 162 13.23 -0.04 -2.12
N MET A 163 12.01 0.02 -2.65
CA MET A 163 11.01 1.02 -2.27
C MET A 163 10.68 0.98 -0.77
N GLN A 164 10.60 -0.23 -0.19
CA GLN A 164 10.33 -0.41 1.25
C GLN A 164 11.53 0.02 2.10
N ALA A 165 12.75 -0.40 1.74
CA ALA A 165 13.96 -0.06 2.46
C ALA A 165 14.21 1.45 2.49
N ASP A 166 14.06 2.12 1.35
CA ASP A 166 14.31 3.56 1.19
C ASP A 166 13.07 4.40 1.55
N ARG A 167 11.93 3.77 1.83
CA ARG A 167 10.63 4.43 2.07
C ARG A 167 10.21 5.38 0.94
N ILE A 168 10.56 5.03 -0.29
CA ILE A 168 10.22 5.78 -1.50
C ILE A 168 9.03 5.13 -2.18
N HIS A 169 8.04 5.95 -2.59
CA HIS A 169 6.74 5.47 -3.07
C HIS A 169 6.53 5.73 -4.57
N MET A 170 7.58 6.10 -5.29
CA MET A 170 7.53 6.33 -6.73
C MET A 170 8.89 6.00 -7.34
N ALA A 171 8.86 5.28 -8.44
CA ALA A 171 10.03 5.01 -9.27
C ALA A 171 9.79 5.55 -10.68
N LEU A 172 10.83 6.06 -11.33
CA LEU A 172 10.86 6.33 -12.75
C LEU A 172 11.72 5.27 -13.43
N VAL A 173 11.20 4.77 -14.52
CA VAL A 173 11.93 3.82 -15.37
C VAL A 173 12.78 4.61 -16.36
N ILE A 174 14.06 4.30 -16.40
CA ILE A 174 15.03 4.96 -17.27
C ILE A 174 15.63 3.98 -18.25
N ASP A 175 15.77 4.42 -19.49
CA ASP A 175 16.41 3.67 -20.58
C ASP A 175 17.93 3.68 -20.47
N GLU A 176 18.61 2.98 -21.37
CA GLU A 176 20.08 2.85 -21.44
C GLU A 176 20.77 4.19 -21.77
N TYR A 177 20.01 5.15 -22.30
CA TYR A 177 20.51 6.48 -22.68
C TYR A 177 20.26 7.52 -21.62
N GLY A 178 19.63 7.12 -20.50
CA GLY A 178 19.28 8.01 -19.39
C GLY A 178 17.98 8.80 -19.61
N GLY A 179 17.20 8.45 -20.62
CA GLY A 179 15.87 8.99 -20.83
C GLY A 179 14.82 8.32 -19.95
N THR A 180 13.72 8.99 -19.68
CA THR A 180 12.57 8.40 -18.99
C THR A 180 11.75 7.57 -19.98
N ASP A 181 11.49 6.32 -19.63
CA ASP A 181 10.70 5.37 -20.41
C ASP A 181 9.29 5.15 -19.79
N GLY A 182 9.23 5.21 -18.44
CA GLY A 182 8.00 4.97 -17.71
C GLY A 182 8.00 5.45 -16.27
#